data_fbc8e0d2c4b01935e5b0559420021833
#
_entry.id   fbc8e0d2c4b01935e5b0559420021833
#
_cell.length_a   1.000
_cell.length_b   1.000
_cell.length_c   1.000
_cell.angle_alpha   90.00
_cell.angle_beta   90.00
_cell.angle_gamma   90.00
#
_symmetry.space_group_name_H-M   'P 1'
#
loop_
_entity.id
_entity.type
_entity.pdbx_description
1 polymer ?
#
loop_
_entity_poly.entity_id
_entity_poly.type
_entity_poly.pdbx_seq_one_letter_code
_entity_poly.pdbx_strand_id
1 'polypeptide(L)'
;MNIRLSFFLVIVLILFGGTYLVFQFTDSSKSKPVHRPWLFKVDDDSINHIQITYDGTTVDYDKKSGSTTWFIQGTDEESDVEVFQKKWSGTPLLLSGPQVNRIISPSFDNAASYGLDPPKTIGKVTERSGIVYEFHMGNVTPDGENQYTYLIGDPTLFTVPQIWAEVINRLAYEPPYPPDSEDTK
;
A
#
# COMPACT_ATOMS: atom_id res chain seq x y z
N MET A 1 24.05 23.24 -57.88
CA MET A 1 23.73 22.44 -56.70
C MET A 1 24.29 21.03 -56.93
N ASN A 2 25.26 20.60 -56.08
CA ASN A 2 25.96 19.34 -56.32
C ASN A 2 25.09 18.14 -55.92
N ILE A 3 24.45 17.54 -56.93
CA ILE A 3 23.57 16.35 -56.75
C ILE A 3 24.27 15.23 -55.99
N ARG A 4 25.58 15.07 -56.16
CA ARG A 4 26.35 14.06 -55.40
C ARG A 4 26.42 14.32 -53.90
N LEU A 5 26.53 15.60 -53.51
CA LEU A 5 26.55 16.00 -52.11
C LEU A 5 25.17 15.80 -51.42
N SER A 6 24.07 16.12 -52.15
CA SER A 6 22.72 15.90 -51.66
C SER A 6 22.41 14.42 -51.47
N PHE A 7 22.88 13.56 -52.37
CA PHE A 7 22.70 12.11 -52.27
C PHE A 7 23.46 11.53 -51.07
N PHE A 8 24.69 12.01 -50.83
CA PHE A 8 25.45 11.61 -49.66
C PHE A 8 24.78 12.02 -48.35
N LEU A 9 24.24 13.23 -48.30
CA LEU A 9 23.53 13.75 -47.10
C LEU A 9 22.28 12.94 -46.78
N VAL A 10 21.51 12.51 -47.78
CA VAL A 10 20.34 11.66 -47.64
C VAL A 10 20.70 10.27 -47.08
N ILE A 11 21.81 9.67 -47.58
CA ILE A 11 22.30 8.38 -47.07
C ILE A 11 22.71 8.49 -45.59
N VAL A 12 23.42 9.54 -45.22
CA VAL A 12 23.81 9.80 -43.83
C VAL A 12 22.58 9.96 -42.93
N LEU A 13 21.58 10.70 -43.40
CA LEU A 13 20.34 10.90 -42.65
C LEU A 13 19.55 9.60 -42.45
N ILE A 14 19.50 8.73 -43.47
CA ILE A 14 18.86 7.40 -43.36
C ILE A 14 19.63 6.50 -42.39
N LEU A 15 20.96 6.52 -42.40
CA LEU A 15 21.78 5.73 -41.48
C LEU A 15 21.62 6.20 -40.05
N PHE A 16 21.70 7.50 -39.79
CA PHE A 16 21.50 8.03 -38.43
C PHE A 16 20.06 7.91 -37.95
N GLY A 17 19.09 8.19 -38.81
CA GLY A 17 17.68 8.01 -38.49
C GLY A 17 17.28 6.54 -38.25
N GLY A 18 17.82 5.63 -39.07
CA GLY A 18 17.64 4.20 -38.92
C GLY A 18 18.24 3.64 -37.63
N THR A 19 19.49 4.03 -37.32
CA THR A 19 20.15 3.64 -36.05
C THR A 19 19.41 4.22 -34.82
N TYR A 20 18.93 5.46 -34.88
CA TYR A 20 18.15 6.06 -33.82
C TYR A 20 16.81 5.30 -33.58
N LEU A 21 16.10 4.94 -34.65
CA LEU A 21 14.88 4.14 -34.55
C LEU A 21 15.16 2.73 -34.00
N VAL A 22 16.24 2.07 -34.45
CA VAL A 22 16.61 0.76 -33.90
C VAL A 22 16.95 0.87 -32.42
N PHE A 23 17.68 1.91 -31.98
CA PHE A 23 17.93 2.15 -30.56
C PHE A 23 16.65 2.38 -29.78
N GLN A 24 15.71 3.19 -30.27
CA GLN A 24 14.44 3.44 -29.61
C GLN A 24 13.57 2.17 -29.49
N PHE A 25 13.62 1.29 -30.50
CA PHE A 25 12.89 0.01 -30.47
C PHE A 25 13.61 -1.08 -29.68
N THR A 26 14.93 -1.01 -29.53
CA THR A 26 15.73 -1.99 -28.79
C THR A 26 15.82 -1.63 -27.30
N ASP A 27 15.82 -0.33 -26.95
CA ASP A 27 15.73 0.14 -25.56
C ASP A 27 14.33 0.02 -24.93
N SER A 28 13.36 -0.47 -25.69
CA SER A 28 12.16 -1.03 -25.10
C SER A 28 12.48 -2.41 -24.50
N SER A 29 13.44 -2.51 -23.59
CA SER A 29 13.35 -3.43 -22.48
C SER A 29 12.13 -2.97 -21.67
N LYS A 30 10.95 -3.29 -22.21
CA LYS A 30 9.72 -3.36 -21.39
C LYS A 30 10.10 -4.29 -20.26
N SER A 31 10.52 -3.72 -19.14
CA SER A 31 10.56 -4.45 -17.89
C SER A 31 9.23 -5.15 -17.84
N LYS A 32 9.22 -6.48 -17.93
CA LYS A 32 8.00 -7.26 -17.77
C LYS A 32 7.33 -6.68 -16.55
N PRO A 33 6.05 -6.31 -16.59
CA PRO A 33 5.39 -5.76 -15.43
C PRO A 33 5.67 -6.75 -14.30
N VAL A 34 6.41 -6.31 -13.29
CA VAL A 34 6.71 -7.13 -12.12
C VAL A 34 5.33 -7.38 -11.50
N HIS A 35 4.82 -8.58 -11.66
CA HIS A 35 3.57 -8.97 -11.03
C HIS A 35 3.86 -9.00 -9.54
N ARG A 36 3.56 -7.90 -8.86
CA ARG A 36 3.67 -7.82 -7.41
C ARG A 36 2.50 -8.60 -6.84
N PRO A 37 2.73 -9.62 -6.03
CA PRO A 37 1.66 -10.34 -5.40
C PRO A 37 0.91 -9.40 -4.43
N TRP A 38 -0.33 -9.76 -4.13
CA TRP A 38 -1.10 -9.09 -3.10
C TRP A 38 -0.85 -9.78 -1.76
N LEU A 39 -0.80 -9.02 -0.67
CA LEU A 39 -0.80 -9.61 0.67
C LEU A 39 -2.11 -10.37 0.91
N PHE A 40 -3.22 -9.72 0.56
CA PHE A 40 -4.56 -10.27 0.40
C PHE A 40 -5.33 -9.40 -0.59
N LYS A 41 -6.51 -9.82 -1.01
CA LYS A 41 -7.35 -9.02 -1.90
C LYS A 41 -8.82 -9.23 -1.54
N VAL A 42 -9.52 -8.13 -1.28
CA VAL A 42 -10.94 -8.07 -0.96
C VAL A 42 -11.59 -6.95 -1.77
N ASP A 43 -12.89 -6.97 -1.86
CA ASP A 43 -13.66 -5.84 -2.39
C ASP A 43 -13.76 -4.76 -1.31
N ASP A 44 -13.35 -3.53 -1.61
CA ASP A 44 -13.38 -2.42 -0.66
C ASP A 44 -14.80 -2.12 -0.14
N ASP A 45 -15.81 -2.35 -0.97
CA ASP A 45 -17.21 -2.24 -0.55
C ASP A 45 -17.63 -3.34 0.43
N SER A 46 -16.96 -4.50 0.41
CA SER A 46 -17.22 -5.61 1.33
C SER A 46 -16.65 -5.37 2.73
N ILE A 47 -15.66 -4.50 2.87
CA ILE A 47 -15.05 -4.19 4.17
C ILE A 47 -16.06 -3.44 5.04
N ASN A 48 -16.25 -3.92 6.27
CA ASN A 48 -17.14 -3.31 7.25
C ASN A 48 -16.49 -2.96 8.58
N HIS A 49 -15.30 -3.55 8.88
CA HIS A 49 -14.55 -3.23 10.09
C HIS A 49 -13.04 -3.24 9.79
N ILE A 50 -12.32 -2.28 10.34
CA ILE A 50 -10.88 -2.13 10.27
C ILE A 50 -10.38 -1.86 11.67
N GLN A 51 -9.41 -2.66 12.13
CA GLN A 51 -8.72 -2.44 13.41
C GLN A 51 -7.23 -2.28 13.14
N ILE A 52 -6.64 -1.21 13.65
CA ILE A 52 -5.21 -0.97 13.57
C ILE A 52 -4.66 -0.78 14.98
N THR A 53 -3.68 -1.62 15.31
CA THR A 53 -2.86 -1.47 16.52
C THR A 53 -1.47 -1.04 16.10
N TYR A 54 -0.97 0.04 16.67
CA TYR A 54 0.41 0.52 16.49
C TYR A 54 1.00 0.91 17.84
N ASP A 55 2.14 0.31 18.16
CA ASP A 55 2.89 0.57 19.40
C ASP A 55 2.01 0.49 20.67
N GLY A 56 1.11 -0.51 20.68
CA GLY A 56 0.16 -0.76 21.77
C GLY A 56 -1.13 0.07 21.76
N THR A 57 -1.24 1.06 20.89
CA THR A 57 -2.48 1.84 20.70
C THR A 57 -3.35 1.19 19.65
N THR A 58 -4.60 0.89 19.97
CA THR A 58 -5.57 0.27 19.07
C THR A 58 -6.68 1.25 18.74
N VAL A 59 -7.05 1.34 17.47
CA VAL A 59 -8.20 2.10 16.99
C VAL A 59 -9.04 1.22 16.07
N ASP A 60 -10.33 1.24 16.31
CA ASP A 60 -11.34 0.49 15.57
C ASP A 60 -12.19 1.42 14.73
N TYR A 61 -12.45 0.99 13.50
CA TYR A 61 -13.24 1.71 12.52
C TYR A 61 -14.37 0.82 12.04
N ASP A 62 -15.61 1.29 12.15
CA ASP A 62 -16.78 0.56 11.71
C ASP A 62 -17.56 1.28 10.63
N LYS A 63 -18.02 0.50 9.67
CA LYS A 63 -18.99 0.94 8.67
C LYS A 63 -20.38 0.54 9.11
N LYS A 64 -21.26 1.50 9.40
CA LYS A 64 -22.62 1.19 9.82
C LYS A 64 -23.38 0.46 8.72
N SER A 65 -24.17 -0.53 9.12
CA SER A 65 -24.98 -1.33 8.19
C SER A 65 -25.89 -0.45 7.33
N GLY A 66 -25.86 -0.68 6.01
CA GLY A 66 -26.65 0.10 5.05
C GLY A 66 -26.12 1.52 4.77
N SER A 67 -24.96 1.89 5.32
CA SER A 67 -24.31 3.18 5.12
C SER A 67 -22.97 3.01 4.40
N THR A 68 -22.51 4.09 3.77
CA THR A 68 -21.13 4.24 3.27
C THR A 68 -20.23 4.98 4.26
N THR A 69 -20.80 5.46 5.37
CA THR A 69 -20.13 6.26 6.39
C THR A 69 -19.37 5.36 7.37
N TRP A 70 -18.15 5.78 7.67
CA TRP A 70 -17.27 5.13 8.64
C TRP A 70 -17.24 5.92 9.95
N PHE A 71 -17.05 5.20 11.05
CA PHE A 71 -16.98 5.77 12.39
C PHE A 71 -15.76 5.21 13.11
N ILE A 72 -15.10 6.05 13.89
CA ILE A 72 -14.12 5.65 14.89
C ILE A 72 -14.92 5.21 16.10
N GLN A 73 -14.68 3.99 16.58
CA GLN A 73 -15.33 3.50 17.79
C GLN A 73 -14.90 4.33 19.01
N GLY A 74 -15.89 4.80 19.76
CA GLY A 74 -15.63 5.40 21.06
C GLY A 74 -15.23 4.34 22.10
N THR A 75 -14.61 4.78 23.17
CA THR A 75 -14.44 3.97 24.38
C THR A 75 -15.77 3.87 25.12
N ASP A 76 -15.89 2.95 26.10
CA ASP A 76 -17.14 2.57 26.77
C ASP A 76 -18.06 3.74 27.23
N GLU A 77 -17.55 4.95 27.34
CA GLU A 77 -18.28 6.17 27.75
C GLU A 77 -18.43 7.21 26.63
N GLU A 78 -17.77 7.01 25.48
CA GLU A 78 -17.77 7.96 24.36
C GLU A 78 -18.58 7.39 23.19
N SER A 79 -19.34 8.26 22.52
CA SER A 79 -20.06 7.90 21.31
C SER A 79 -19.12 7.73 20.13
N ASP A 80 -19.47 6.84 19.20
CA ASP A 80 -18.78 6.73 17.92
C ASP A 80 -18.69 8.08 17.21
N VAL A 81 -17.52 8.41 16.69
CA VAL A 81 -17.25 9.65 15.98
C VAL A 81 -17.12 9.37 14.48
N GLU A 82 -17.87 10.12 13.67
CA GLU A 82 -17.74 10.01 12.21
C GLU A 82 -16.31 10.40 11.77
N VAL A 83 -15.69 9.59 10.91
CA VAL A 83 -14.36 9.88 10.39
C VAL A 83 -14.36 11.17 9.54
N PHE A 84 -13.33 11.95 9.65
CA PHE A 84 -13.14 13.12 8.79
C PHE A 84 -12.81 12.69 7.36
N GLN A 85 -13.80 12.81 6.47
CA GLN A 85 -13.73 12.28 5.10
C GLN A 85 -12.51 12.73 4.30
N LYS A 86 -12.03 13.97 4.51
CA LYS A 86 -10.82 14.45 3.81
C LYS A 86 -9.55 13.69 4.16
N LYS A 87 -9.46 13.17 5.39
CA LYS A 87 -8.33 12.34 5.86
C LYS A 87 -8.58 10.83 5.67
N TRP A 88 -9.84 10.43 5.63
CA TRP A 88 -10.25 9.03 5.52
C TRP A 88 -10.32 8.52 4.09
N SER A 89 -10.61 9.43 3.13
CA SER A 89 -10.85 9.08 1.73
C SER A 89 -9.76 8.16 1.15
N GLY A 90 -10.18 7.04 0.57
CA GLY A 90 -9.30 6.04 -0.02
C GLY A 90 -8.74 4.99 0.95
N THR A 91 -8.95 5.12 2.28
CA THR A 91 -8.46 4.14 3.27
C THR A 91 -9.00 2.72 3.02
N PRO A 92 -10.32 2.50 2.81
CA PRO A 92 -10.82 1.16 2.50
C PRO A 92 -10.21 0.60 1.21
N LEU A 93 -10.08 1.41 0.16
CA LEU A 93 -9.45 1.00 -1.09
C LEU A 93 -7.97 0.65 -0.88
N LEU A 94 -7.24 1.40 -0.06
CA LEU A 94 -5.84 1.14 0.27
C LEU A 94 -5.67 -0.20 1.00
N LEU A 95 -6.65 -0.58 1.83
CA LEU A 95 -6.68 -1.82 2.60
C LEU A 95 -7.36 -2.98 1.85
N SER A 96 -8.03 -2.74 0.74
CA SER A 96 -8.69 -3.80 -0.04
C SER A 96 -7.73 -4.70 -0.80
N GLY A 97 -6.50 -4.24 -1.01
CA GLY A 97 -5.48 -5.01 -1.74
C GLY A 97 -4.08 -4.44 -1.53
N PRO A 98 -3.45 -4.69 -0.37
CA PRO A 98 -2.07 -4.28 -0.14
C PRO A 98 -1.13 -5.03 -1.08
N GLN A 99 -0.44 -4.30 -1.96
CA GLN A 99 0.58 -4.89 -2.81
C GLN A 99 1.89 -5.06 -2.04
N VAL A 100 2.43 -6.26 -2.08
CA VAL A 100 3.77 -6.52 -1.55
C VAL A 100 4.83 -6.04 -2.54
N ASN A 101 5.94 -5.52 -2.03
CA ASN A 101 7.04 -5.10 -2.88
C ASN A 101 7.93 -6.30 -3.26
N ARG A 102 8.23 -7.18 -2.29
CA ARG A 102 9.04 -8.39 -2.48
C ARG A 102 8.55 -9.53 -1.59
N ILE A 103 8.77 -10.75 -2.07
CA ILE A 103 8.79 -11.95 -1.24
C ILE A 103 10.23 -12.11 -0.75
N ILE A 104 10.42 -12.12 0.55
CA ILE A 104 11.74 -12.29 1.18
C ILE A 104 12.04 -13.78 1.36
N SER A 105 11.07 -14.52 1.90
CA SER A 105 11.17 -15.95 2.09
C SER A 105 9.80 -16.62 2.01
N PRO A 106 9.69 -17.82 1.44
CA PRO A 106 8.44 -18.57 1.44
C PRO A 106 8.07 -19.11 2.84
N SER A 107 9.01 -19.11 3.78
CA SER A 107 8.79 -19.40 5.19
C SER A 107 9.86 -18.72 6.03
N PHE A 108 9.56 -18.40 7.30
CA PHE A 108 10.52 -17.80 8.22
C PHE A 108 10.29 -18.31 9.64
N ASP A 109 11.38 -18.65 10.34
CA ASP A 109 11.33 -19.25 11.67
C ASP A 109 11.67 -18.26 12.79
N ASN A 110 12.31 -17.12 12.44
CA ASN A 110 12.76 -16.11 13.41
C ASN A 110 12.03 -14.79 13.19
N ALA A 111 10.78 -14.72 13.64
CA ALA A 111 9.94 -13.51 13.54
C ALA A 111 10.57 -12.31 14.27
N ALA A 112 11.26 -12.54 15.39
CA ALA A 112 11.90 -11.49 16.18
C ALA A 112 12.99 -10.73 15.40
N SER A 113 13.72 -11.39 14.51
CA SER A 113 14.75 -10.76 13.67
C SER A 113 14.19 -9.71 12.71
N TYR A 114 12.92 -9.82 12.38
CA TYR A 114 12.20 -8.89 11.50
C TYR A 114 11.31 -7.92 12.27
N GLY A 115 11.35 -7.96 13.62
CA GLY A 115 10.47 -7.16 14.47
C GLY A 115 9.01 -7.58 14.41
N LEU A 116 8.75 -8.85 14.09
CA LEU A 116 7.42 -9.44 13.96
C LEU A 116 7.00 -10.25 15.20
N ASP A 117 7.85 -10.30 16.23
CA ASP A 117 7.58 -10.92 17.51
C ASP A 117 8.28 -10.15 18.66
N PRO A 118 7.56 -9.26 19.39
CA PRO A 118 6.21 -8.80 19.09
C PRO A 118 6.18 -7.86 17.88
N PRO A 119 5.11 -7.86 17.08
CA PRO A 119 4.97 -6.95 15.96
C PRO A 119 4.69 -5.53 16.46
N LYS A 120 5.22 -4.53 15.75
CA LYS A 120 4.96 -3.13 16.05
C LYS A 120 3.56 -2.69 15.60
N THR A 121 3.11 -3.27 14.50
CA THR A 121 1.80 -2.99 13.93
C THR A 121 1.03 -4.29 13.69
N ILE A 122 -0.24 -4.27 14.07
CA ILE A 122 -1.22 -5.31 13.76
C ILE A 122 -2.38 -4.64 13.05
N GLY A 123 -2.69 -5.09 11.83
CA GLY A 123 -3.86 -4.64 11.10
C GLY A 123 -4.84 -5.78 10.90
N LYS A 124 -6.12 -5.52 11.09
CA LYS A 124 -7.21 -6.46 10.81
C LYS A 124 -8.23 -5.79 9.90
N VAL A 125 -8.56 -6.48 8.83
CA VAL A 125 -9.60 -6.07 7.88
C VAL A 125 -10.67 -7.15 7.88
N THR A 126 -11.89 -6.78 8.22
CA THR A 126 -13.03 -7.70 8.30
C THR A 126 -14.02 -7.38 7.20
N GLU A 127 -14.43 -8.41 6.46
CA GLU A 127 -15.52 -8.32 5.49
C GLU A 127 -16.89 -8.51 6.15
N ARG A 128 -17.93 -8.07 5.48
CA ARG A 128 -19.34 -8.35 5.89
C ARG A 128 -19.67 -9.84 5.98
N SER A 129 -18.91 -10.67 5.27
CA SER A 129 -18.99 -12.14 5.34
C SER A 129 -18.50 -12.70 6.67
N GLY A 130 -17.79 -11.91 7.48
CA GLY A 130 -17.11 -12.31 8.70
C GLY A 130 -15.68 -12.82 8.48
N ILE A 131 -15.18 -12.82 7.24
CA ILE A 131 -13.79 -13.18 6.96
C ILE A 131 -12.89 -12.06 7.48
N VAL A 132 -11.82 -12.43 8.21
CA VAL A 132 -10.84 -11.51 8.78
C VAL A 132 -9.47 -11.76 8.15
N TYR A 133 -8.86 -10.70 7.66
CA TYR A 133 -7.47 -10.68 7.20
C TYR A 133 -6.63 -9.94 8.25
N GLU A 134 -5.81 -10.69 8.97
CA GLU A 134 -4.91 -10.13 9.97
C GLU A 134 -3.48 -10.14 9.43
N PHE A 135 -2.83 -8.98 9.40
CA PHE A 135 -1.45 -8.83 8.99
C PHE A 135 -0.62 -8.14 10.06
N HIS A 136 0.63 -8.54 10.17
CA HIS A 136 1.59 -7.96 11.09
C HIS A 136 2.69 -7.25 10.33
N MET A 137 3.12 -6.08 10.82
CA MET A 137 4.26 -5.35 10.29
C MET A 137 5.32 -5.18 11.39
N GLY A 138 6.56 -5.43 11.00
CA GLY A 138 7.72 -5.41 11.89
C GLY A 138 8.65 -4.23 11.64
N ASN A 139 9.96 -4.50 11.54
CA ASN A 139 10.99 -3.50 11.32
C ASN A 139 10.99 -2.97 9.88
N VAL A 140 11.48 -1.74 9.71
CA VAL A 140 11.83 -1.18 8.41
C VAL A 140 13.04 -1.94 7.85
N THR A 141 13.07 -2.17 6.56
CA THR A 141 14.21 -2.80 5.88
C THR A 141 15.46 -1.91 5.96
N PRO A 142 16.68 -2.48 5.87
CA PRO A 142 17.92 -1.70 6.02
C PRO A 142 18.09 -0.56 5.00
N ASP A 143 17.43 -0.66 3.83
CA ASP A 143 17.42 0.39 2.82
C ASP A 143 16.45 1.56 3.14
N GLY A 144 15.59 1.39 4.15
CA GLY A 144 14.60 2.39 4.56
C GLY A 144 13.36 2.47 3.66
N GLU A 145 13.28 1.67 2.60
CA GLU A 145 12.24 1.80 1.57
C GLU A 145 11.00 0.95 1.86
N ASN A 146 11.14 -0.11 2.67
CA ASN A 146 10.10 -1.10 2.90
C ASN A 146 10.00 -1.46 4.38
N GLN A 147 8.91 -2.16 4.72
CA GLN A 147 8.69 -2.74 6.04
C GLN A 147 8.37 -4.23 5.90
N TYR A 148 8.96 -5.06 6.79
CA TYR A 148 8.66 -6.48 6.83
C TYR A 148 7.22 -6.71 7.26
N THR A 149 6.57 -7.66 6.60
CA THR A 149 5.17 -8.01 6.87
C THR A 149 4.89 -9.47 6.58
N TYR A 150 3.88 -10.00 7.23
CA TYR A 150 3.26 -11.27 6.86
C TYR A 150 1.77 -11.26 7.17
N LEU A 151 1.04 -12.18 6.53
CA LEU A 151 -0.39 -12.40 6.76
C LEU A 151 -0.54 -13.61 7.69
N ILE A 152 -1.39 -13.50 8.70
CA ILE A 152 -1.70 -14.65 9.59
C ILE A 152 -2.30 -15.77 8.75
N GLY A 153 -1.72 -16.97 8.89
CA GLY A 153 -2.10 -18.13 8.10
C GLY A 153 -1.26 -18.35 6.82
N ASP A 154 -0.42 -17.38 6.43
CA ASP A 154 0.56 -17.53 5.34
C ASP A 154 1.98 -17.52 5.95
N PRO A 155 2.79 -18.58 5.77
CA PRO A 155 4.15 -18.63 6.30
C PRO A 155 5.14 -17.71 5.59
N THR A 156 4.72 -17.04 4.53
CA THR A 156 5.58 -16.22 3.66
C THR A 156 5.91 -14.88 4.31
N LEU A 157 7.20 -14.55 4.30
CA LEU A 157 7.68 -13.22 4.68
C LEU A 157 7.72 -12.31 3.46
N PHE A 158 7.04 -11.18 3.58
CA PHE A 158 6.96 -10.16 2.54
C PHE A 158 7.59 -8.84 2.99
N THR A 159 7.67 -7.90 2.06
CA THR A 159 7.83 -6.48 2.37
C THR A 159 6.74 -5.67 1.68
N VAL A 160 6.28 -4.64 2.36
CA VAL A 160 5.38 -3.59 1.83
C VAL A 160 6.14 -2.26 1.75
N PRO A 161 5.75 -1.34 0.85
CA PRO A 161 6.36 -0.02 0.80
C PRO A 161 6.23 0.71 2.13
N GLN A 162 7.30 1.37 2.60
CA GLN A 162 7.32 2.11 3.86
C GLN A 162 6.22 3.19 3.90
N ILE A 163 6.00 3.87 2.77
CA ILE A 163 4.95 4.90 2.68
C ILE A 163 3.54 4.32 2.93
N TRP A 164 3.27 3.09 2.46
CA TRP A 164 2.01 2.41 2.75
C TRP A 164 1.89 2.08 4.23
N ALA A 165 2.97 1.52 4.82
CA ALA A 165 3.00 1.17 6.24
C ALA A 165 2.78 2.39 7.14
N GLU A 166 3.38 3.54 6.81
CA GLU A 166 3.19 4.79 7.54
C GLU A 166 1.74 5.29 7.49
N VAL A 167 1.07 5.19 6.33
CA VAL A 167 -0.35 5.57 6.23
C VAL A 167 -1.20 4.68 7.13
N ILE A 168 -0.92 3.37 7.19
CA ILE A 168 -1.65 2.45 8.08
C ILE A 168 -1.37 2.75 9.56
N ASN A 169 -0.09 2.94 9.93
CA ASN A 169 0.28 3.26 11.31
C ASN A 169 -0.37 4.55 11.79
N ARG A 170 -0.50 5.54 10.91
CA ARG A 170 -1.15 6.82 11.21
C ARG A 170 -2.58 6.65 11.66
N LEU A 171 -3.30 5.65 11.16
CA LEU A 171 -4.67 5.37 11.59
C LEU A 171 -4.78 5.08 13.09
N ALA A 172 -3.69 4.58 13.73
CA ALA A 172 -3.69 4.32 15.16
C ALA A 172 -3.19 5.53 15.98
N TYR A 173 -2.14 6.25 15.54
CA TYR A 173 -1.57 7.34 16.35
C TYR A 173 -2.09 8.74 15.98
N GLU A 174 -2.71 8.91 14.82
CA GLU A 174 -3.36 10.15 14.36
C GLU A 174 -4.69 9.81 13.67
N PRO A 175 -5.68 9.26 14.40
CA PRO A 175 -6.95 8.90 13.80
C PRO A 175 -7.62 10.10 13.12
N PRO A 176 -8.38 9.88 12.04
CA PRO A 176 -9.00 10.95 11.26
C PRO A 176 -10.22 11.54 11.96
N TYR A 177 -10.05 12.12 13.14
CA TYR A 177 -11.09 12.90 13.82
C TYR A 177 -11.45 14.15 13.02
N PRO A 178 -12.71 14.60 13.06
CA PRO A 178 -13.10 15.91 12.58
C PRO A 178 -12.30 17.01 13.29
N PRO A 179 -11.93 18.10 12.61
CA PRO A 179 -11.31 19.24 13.27
C PRO A 179 -12.30 19.84 14.27
N ASP A 180 -11.77 20.32 15.39
CA ASP A 180 -12.58 21.08 16.35
C ASP A 180 -13.23 22.27 15.67
N SER A 181 -14.48 22.57 16.04
CA SER A 181 -15.29 23.62 15.41
C SER A 181 -14.73 25.04 15.52
N GLU A 182 -13.60 25.23 16.21
CA GLU A 182 -12.92 26.51 16.39
C GLU A 182 -11.94 26.87 15.25
N ASP A 183 -11.48 25.89 14.45
CA ASP A 183 -10.50 26.11 13.38
C ASP A 183 -11.11 26.56 12.03
N THR A 184 -12.40 26.89 12.01
CA THR A 184 -13.12 27.27 10.76
C THR A 184 -13.47 28.77 10.72
N LYS A 185 -12.59 29.63 11.23
CA LYS A 185 -12.74 31.09 11.10
C LYS A 185 -11.64 31.72 10.27
#